data_84408369126e8d860057a8d02a07be52
#
_entry.id   84408369126e8d860057a8d02a07be52
#
_cell.length_a   1.000
_cell.length_b   1.000
_cell.length_c   1.000
_cell.angle_alpha   90.00
_cell.angle_beta   90.00
_cell.angle_gamma   90.00
#
_symmetry.space_group_name_H-M   'P 1'
#
loop_
_entity.id
_entity.type
_entity.pdbx_description
1 polymer ?
#
loop_
_entity_poly.entity_id
_entity_poly.type
_entity_poly.pdbx_seq_one_letter_code
_entity_poly.pdbx_strand_id
1 'polypeptide(L)'
;MYLKYGSPDNLRLTVLDKPVPKDHEVLVKVHAASMNYGNLVLLKGKPYLVRFAYGFLKPKHTVPGGDIAGQVEAVGKEVTQFQPGDNVFGDLSGCGWGGFAEYVSVPEKALALKPANISFEEAAAVPMAGVTALQALRDKGNIQAGQKVLIYGASGGVGTFAVQIAKSFGTEVTGVCSTRNLDILHAIGADHAIDYKKEDFTKRTEKYDLILAVNGYQPISVYKRALRSNGIYVLAGGSGAQFTQAMVMGPWISLTGNKKMSSMLQRQNQKDLIYMKELLEAGKVKTVIDRSFKLSEVDKAFRYFEEGHTQGKVIIKISDAY
;
A
#
# COMPACT_ATOMS: atom_id res chain seq x y z
N MET A 1 1.07 -16.74 -13.82
CA MET A 1 2.11 -15.90 -14.45
C MET A 1 1.58 -15.16 -15.68
N TYR A 2 2.32 -14.19 -16.23
CA TYR A 2 2.02 -13.50 -17.50
C TYR A 2 3.32 -13.26 -18.27
N LEU A 3 3.26 -13.37 -19.61
CA LEU A 3 4.42 -13.25 -20.50
C LEU A 3 4.41 -11.98 -21.37
N LYS A 4 3.30 -11.27 -21.39
CA LYS A 4 3.12 -10.01 -22.13
C LYS A 4 2.30 -9.02 -21.32
N TYR A 5 2.59 -7.74 -21.51
CA TYR A 5 1.79 -6.67 -20.93
C TYR A 5 0.36 -6.66 -21.48
N GLY A 6 -0.60 -6.22 -20.66
CA GLY A 6 -1.99 -6.05 -21.13
C GLY A 6 -3.04 -6.20 -20.04
N SER A 7 -4.13 -6.85 -20.41
CA SER A 7 -5.28 -7.10 -19.52
C SER A 7 -5.06 -8.31 -18.61
N PRO A 8 -5.91 -8.47 -17.58
CA PRO A 8 -5.93 -9.67 -16.74
C PRO A 8 -6.10 -10.99 -17.53
N ASP A 9 -6.60 -10.95 -18.77
CA ASP A 9 -6.69 -12.12 -19.64
C ASP A 9 -5.33 -12.75 -20.00
N ASN A 10 -4.26 -12.02 -19.80
CA ASN A 10 -2.90 -12.53 -20.01
C ASN A 10 -2.38 -13.38 -18.84
N LEU A 11 -3.07 -13.38 -17.72
CA LEU A 11 -2.71 -14.18 -16.54
C LEU A 11 -3.05 -15.66 -16.79
N ARG A 12 -2.14 -16.54 -16.39
CA ARG A 12 -2.32 -18.00 -16.45
C ARG A 12 -1.83 -18.61 -15.15
N LEU A 13 -2.62 -19.51 -14.58
CA LEU A 13 -2.14 -20.41 -13.55
C LEU A 13 -1.18 -21.42 -14.23
N THR A 14 -0.01 -21.61 -13.65
CA THR A 14 1.06 -22.43 -14.25
C THR A 14 1.88 -23.06 -13.14
N VAL A 15 2.27 -24.29 -13.34
CA VAL A 15 3.24 -24.97 -12.47
C VAL A 15 4.64 -24.47 -12.82
N LEU A 16 5.40 -24.13 -11.79
CA LEU A 16 6.80 -23.71 -11.86
C LEU A 16 7.62 -24.55 -10.90
N ASP A 17 8.91 -24.67 -11.16
CA ASP A 17 9.82 -25.31 -10.23
C ASP A 17 9.86 -24.51 -8.91
N LYS A 18 9.89 -25.24 -7.78
CA LYS A 18 10.04 -24.66 -6.46
C LYS A 18 11.39 -23.94 -6.39
N PRO A 19 11.44 -22.64 -6.03
CA PRO A 19 12.69 -21.91 -5.99
C PRO A 19 13.62 -22.42 -4.88
N VAL A 20 14.92 -22.34 -5.14
CA VAL A 20 15.96 -22.63 -4.15
C VAL A 20 16.51 -21.30 -3.63
N PRO A 21 16.55 -21.06 -2.32
CA PRO A 21 17.04 -19.80 -1.78
C PRO A 21 18.55 -19.66 -2.00
N LYS A 22 18.99 -18.47 -2.41
CA LYS A 22 20.40 -18.09 -2.43
C LYS A 22 20.92 -17.82 -1.02
N ASP A 23 22.21 -17.56 -0.89
CA ASP A 23 22.89 -17.42 0.40
C ASP A 23 22.20 -16.46 1.38
N HIS A 24 21.71 -15.32 0.91
CA HIS A 24 21.00 -14.30 1.73
C HIS A 24 19.46 -14.32 1.57
N GLU A 25 18.91 -15.38 0.98
CA GLU A 25 17.48 -15.47 0.71
C GLU A 25 16.78 -16.47 1.64
N VAL A 26 15.52 -16.19 1.87
CA VAL A 26 14.59 -17.02 2.65
C VAL A 26 13.56 -17.57 1.66
N LEU A 27 13.38 -18.88 1.66
CA LEU A 27 12.30 -19.54 0.97
C LEU A 27 11.05 -19.49 1.84
N VAL A 28 10.01 -18.82 1.38
CA VAL A 28 8.74 -18.68 2.09
C VAL A 28 7.68 -19.53 1.40
N LYS A 29 7.00 -20.40 2.16
CA LYS A 29 5.73 -21.00 1.79
C LYS A 29 4.66 -19.96 2.03
N VAL A 30 4.10 -19.41 0.95
CA VAL A 30 3.14 -18.32 1.01
C VAL A 30 1.76 -18.84 1.39
N HIS A 31 1.15 -18.23 2.40
CA HIS A 31 -0.23 -18.52 2.82
C HIS A 31 -1.22 -17.48 2.25
N ALA A 32 -0.81 -16.22 2.23
CA ALA A 32 -1.60 -15.13 1.69
C ALA A 32 -0.72 -14.08 1.03
N ALA A 33 -1.26 -13.42 0.03
CA ALA A 33 -0.67 -12.27 -0.66
C ALA A 33 -1.72 -11.17 -0.81
N SER A 34 -1.33 -9.94 -1.16
CA SER A 34 -2.30 -8.88 -1.37
C SER A 34 -2.10 -8.08 -2.64
N MET A 35 -3.22 -7.57 -3.17
CA MET A 35 -3.24 -6.68 -4.33
C MET A 35 -2.79 -5.27 -3.95
N ASN A 36 -1.98 -4.68 -4.84
CA ASN A 36 -1.56 -3.29 -4.78
C ASN A 36 -1.62 -2.66 -6.17
N TYR A 37 -1.65 -1.33 -6.22
CA TYR A 37 -1.66 -0.61 -7.50
C TYR A 37 -0.46 -0.96 -8.38
N GLY A 38 0.71 -1.22 -7.76
CA GLY A 38 1.90 -1.69 -8.46
C GLY A 38 1.68 -2.96 -9.28
N ASN A 39 0.82 -3.88 -8.83
CA ASN A 39 0.49 -5.09 -9.59
C ASN A 39 -0.22 -4.75 -10.92
N LEU A 40 -1.14 -3.78 -10.93
CA LEU A 40 -1.79 -3.29 -12.16
C LEU A 40 -0.80 -2.58 -13.07
N VAL A 41 0.07 -1.74 -12.51
CA VAL A 41 1.12 -1.04 -13.25
C VAL A 41 2.02 -2.03 -13.98
N LEU A 42 2.44 -3.09 -13.29
CA LEU A 42 3.29 -4.14 -13.86
C LEU A 42 2.57 -4.92 -14.95
N LEU A 43 1.35 -5.41 -14.66
CA LEU A 43 0.58 -6.20 -15.63
C LEU A 43 0.29 -5.40 -16.91
N LYS A 44 -0.09 -4.12 -16.77
CA LYS A 44 -0.39 -3.25 -17.92
C LYS A 44 0.86 -2.68 -18.60
N GLY A 45 1.97 -2.61 -17.90
CA GLY A 45 3.16 -1.88 -18.35
C GLY A 45 2.87 -0.40 -18.63
N LYS A 46 2.03 0.23 -17.78
CA LYS A 46 1.61 1.63 -17.91
C LYS A 46 1.77 2.37 -16.58
N PRO A 47 2.20 3.66 -16.58
CA PRO A 47 2.63 4.44 -17.74
C PRO A 47 3.84 3.82 -18.43
N TYR A 48 4.03 4.02 -19.73
CA TYR A 48 5.07 3.34 -20.51
C TYR A 48 6.49 3.50 -19.97
N LEU A 49 6.78 4.56 -19.23
CA LEU A 49 8.06 4.80 -18.56
C LEU A 49 8.46 3.67 -17.60
N VAL A 50 7.49 2.98 -16.97
CA VAL A 50 7.79 1.87 -16.05
C VAL A 50 8.46 0.69 -16.77
N ARG A 51 8.26 0.56 -18.08
CA ARG A 51 8.86 -0.52 -18.87
C ARG A 51 10.38 -0.42 -18.96
N PHE A 52 10.97 0.76 -18.80
CA PHE A 52 12.44 0.90 -18.72
C PHE A 52 13.02 0.16 -17.52
N ALA A 53 12.30 0.12 -16.39
CA ALA A 53 12.72 -0.60 -15.20
C ALA A 53 12.28 -2.08 -15.17
N TYR A 54 11.09 -2.38 -15.73
CA TYR A 54 10.42 -3.69 -15.58
C TYR A 54 10.38 -4.52 -16.86
N GLY A 55 11.10 -4.09 -17.92
CA GLY A 55 11.19 -4.78 -19.21
C GLY A 55 10.51 -4.03 -20.35
N PHE A 56 11.28 -3.62 -21.37
CA PHE A 56 10.79 -2.71 -22.40
C PHE A 56 9.73 -3.38 -23.31
N LEU A 57 10.05 -4.54 -23.86
CA LEU A 57 9.18 -5.28 -24.80
C LEU A 57 8.29 -6.29 -24.10
N LYS A 58 8.82 -6.95 -23.07
CA LYS A 58 8.12 -7.99 -22.30
C LYS A 58 8.39 -7.81 -20.80
N PRO A 59 7.49 -8.28 -19.92
CA PRO A 59 7.70 -8.22 -18.48
C PRO A 59 8.98 -8.95 -18.06
N LYS A 60 9.79 -8.31 -17.21
CA LYS A 60 10.95 -8.94 -16.57
C LYS A 60 10.50 -9.88 -15.43
N HIS A 61 9.48 -9.45 -14.67
CA HIS A 61 8.89 -10.21 -13.58
C HIS A 61 7.56 -10.79 -14.07
N THR A 62 7.50 -12.09 -14.23
CA THR A 62 6.37 -12.80 -14.86
C THR A 62 5.35 -13.31 -13.84
N VAL A 63 5.70 -13.39 -12.57
CA VAL A 63 4.80 -13.72 -11.47
C VAL A 63 4.50 -12.44 -10.70
N PRO A 64 3.23 -12.00 -10.62
CA PRO A 64 2.88 -10.80 -9.85
C PRO A 64 2.87 -11.08 -8.34
N GLY A 65 2.53 -10.07 -7.53
CA GLY A 65 2.44 -10.15 -6.06
C GLY A 65 3.61 -9.44 -5.39
N GLY A 66 3.32 -8.31 -4.73
CA GLY A 66 4.31 -7.52 -3.98
C GLY A 66 4.30 -7.84 -2.50
N ASP A 67 3.12 -8.05 -1.92
CA ASP A 67 2.96 -8.32 -0.50
C ASP A 67 2.68 -9.78 -0.25
N ILE A 68 3.33 -10.36 0.77
CA ILE A 68 3.10 -11.74 1.20
C ILE A 68 3.02 -11.85 2.73
N ALA A 69 2.40 -12.94 3.18
CA ALA A 69 2.59 -13.53 4.49
C ALA A 69 2.61 -15.06 4.37
N GLY A 70 3.49 -15.70 5.12
CA GLY A 70 3.70 -17.14 5.02
C GLY A 70 4.66 -17.66 6.08
N GLN A 71 5.09 -18.89 5.90
CA GLN A 71 6.01 -19.56 6.80
C GLN A 71 7.35 -19.81 6.10
N VAL A 72 8.43 -19.60 6.80
CA VAL A 72 9.77 -19.91 6.34
C VAL A 72 9.90 -21.44 6.18
N GLU A 73 10.22 -21.87 4.98
CA GLU A 73 10.45 -23.29 4.63
C GLU A 73 11.93 -23.64 4.71
N ALA A 74 12.78 -22.77 4.19
CA ALA A 74 14.22 -22.94 4.18
C ALA A 74 14.94 -21.59 4.14
N VAL A 75 16.19 -21.55 4.53
CA VAL A 75 17.02 -20.34 4.54
C VAL A 75 18.35 -20.60 3.85
N GLY A 76 18.90 -19.58 3.19
CA GLY A 76 20.26 -19.60 2.66
C GLY A 76 21.29 -19.56 3.81
N LYS A 77 22.52 -19.94 3.50
CA LYS A 77 23.59 -20.14 4.52
C LYS A 77 24.03 -18.86 5.26
N GLU A 78 23.73 -17.67 4.70
CA GLU A 78 24.10 -16.37 5.27
C GLU A 78 22.90 -15.64 5.89
N VAL A 79 21.73 -16.27 5.93
CA VAL A 79 20.54 -15.75 6.61
C VAL A 79 20.75 -15.88 8.13
N THR A 80 20.53 -14.80 8.85
CA THR A 80 20.73 -14.72 10.30
C THR A 80 19.49 -14.33 11.10
N GLN A 81 18.48 -13.77 10.44
CA GLN A 81 17.30 -13.20 11.10
C GLN A 81 16.12 -14.17 11.20
N PHE A 82 16.12 -15.24 10.43
CA PHE A 82 15.00 -16.18 10.34
C PHE A 82 15.48 -17.64 10.33
N GLN A 83 14.57 -18.52 10.74
CA GLN A 83 14.77 -19.97 10.70
C GLN A 83 13.53 -20.67 10.13
N PRO A 84 13.64 -21.91 9.64
CA PRO A 84 12.49 -22.70 9.21
C PRO A 84 11.43 -22.81 10.32
N GLY A 85 10.16 -22.61 9.92
CA GLY A 85 9.02 -22.56 10.85
C GLY A 85 8.61 -21.16 11.29
N ASP A 86 9.44 -20.13 11.12
CA ASP A 86 9.06 -18.74 11.44
C ASP A 86 7.92 -18.26 10.54
N ASN A 87 6.93 -17.59 11.13
CA ASN A 87 5.90 -16.91 10.40
C ASN A 87 6.35 -15.50 10.06
N VAL A 88 6.30 -15.15 8.77
CA VAL A 88 6.85 -13.90 8.24
C VAL A 88 5.85 -13.18 7.34
N PHE A 89 6.05 -11.89 7.15
CA PHE A 89 5.36 -11.08 6.16
C PHE A 89 6.32 -10.07 5.53
N GLY A 90 6.04 -9.59 4.33
CA GLY A 90 6.98 -8.70 3.65
C GLY A 90 6.51 -8.11 2.35
N ASP A 91 7.30 -7.10 1.90
CA ASP A 91 7.14 -6.39 0.62
C ASP A 91 8.22 -6.86 -0.37
N LEU A 92 7.81 -7.44 -1.47
CA LEU A 92 8.68 -7.97 -2.53
C LEU A 92 8.87 -6.99 -3.71
N SER A 93 8.27 -5.82 -3.66
CA SER A 93 8.27 -4.87 -4.78
C SER A 93 9.67 -4.39 -5.17
N GLY A 94 10.59 -4.34 -4.21
CA GLY A 94 11.99 -3.98 -4.42
C GLY A 94 12.92 -5.16 -4.75
N CYS A 95 12.44 -6.41 -4.73
CA CYS A 95 13.28 -7.59 -4.87
C CYS A 95 12.75 -8.66 -5.86
N GLY A 96 11.85 -8.26 -6.77
CA GLY A 96 11.49 -9.14 -7.90
C GLY A 96 10.04 -9.54 -7.99
N TRP A 97 9.18 -9.14 -7.02
CA TRP A 97 7.78 -9.57 -6.98
C TRP A 97 7.66 -11.08 -6.76
N GLY A 98 6.61 -11.74 -7.23
CA GLY A 98 6.49 -13.20 -7.21
C GLY A 98 5.58 -13.75 -6.12
N GLY A 99 4.93 -12.89 -5.33
CA GLY A 99 4.10 -13.30 -4.19
C GLY A 99 2.80 -14.03 -4.54
N PHE A 100 2.35 -14.00 -5.79
CA PHE A 100 1.18 -14.80 -6.23
C PHE A 100 1.63 -16.18 -6.70
N ALA A 101 2.26 -16.91 -5.79
CA ALA A 101 2.75 -18.27 -5.95
C ALA A 101 2.77 -18.98 -4.58
N GLU A 102 2.80 -20.30 -4.58
CA GLU A 102 2.86 -21.10 -3.34
C GLU A 102 4.19 -20.93 -2.59
N TYR A 103 5.26 -20.66 -3.33
CA TYR A 103 6.60 -20.45 -2.79
C TYR A 103 7.27 -19.25 -3.46
N VAL A 104 8.03 -18.52 -2.66
CA VAL A 104 8.88 -17.43 -3.18
C VAL A 104 10.18 -17.38 -2.40
N SER A 105 11.30 -17.14 -3.11
CA SER A 105 12.60 -16.88 -2.50
C SER A 105 12.91 -15.41 -2.51
N VAL A 106 13.22 -14.83 -1.35
CA VAL A 106 13.37 -13.38 -1.18
C VAL A 106 14.49 -13.05 -0.21
N PRO A 107 15.19 -11.91 -0.39
CA PRO A 107 16.18 -11.45 0.58
C PRO A 107 15.58 -11.31 1.99
N GLU A 108 16.29 -11.71 3.04
CA GLU A 108 15.82 -11.63 4.43
C GLU A 108 15.39 -10.19 4.82
N LYS A 109 16.06 -9.16 4.30
CA LYS A 109 15.73 -7.75 4.54
C LYS A 109 14.36 -7.30 4.01
N ALA A 110 13.71 -8.10 3.17
CA ALA A 110 12.36 -7.84 2.65
C ALA A 110 11.26 -8.30 3.62
N LEU A 111 11.62 -9.04 4.65
CA LEU A 111 10.71 -9.71 5.58
C LEU A 111 10.81 -9.17 7.01
N ALA A 112 9.75 -9.37 7.78
CA ALA A 112 9.73 -9.28 9.23
C ALA A 112 8.91 -10.43 9.82
N LEU A 113 9.11 -10.74 11.10
CA LEU A 113 8.28 -11.70 11.81
C LEU A 113 6.83 -11.23 11.86
N LYS A 114 5.90 -12.10 11.48
CA LYS A 114 4.47 -11.83 11.52
C LYS A 114 4.00 -11.62 12.97
N PRO A 115 3.16 -10.58 13.26
CA PRO A 115 2.51 -10.48 14.55
C PRO A 115 1.72 -11.76 14.89
N ALA A 116 1.84 -12.24 16.13
CA ALA A 116 1.18 -13.50 16.54
C ALA A 116 -0.36 -13.36 16.62
N ASN A 117 -0.84 -12.15 16.87
CA ASN A 117 -2.26 -11.83 17.11
C ASN A 117 -3.11 -11.60 15.86
N ILE A 118 -2.54 -11.76 14.67
CA ILE A 118 -3.27 -11.57 13.40
C ILE A 118 -3.10 -12.77 12.46
N SER A 119 -4.03 -12.96 11.54
CA SER A 119 -3.99 -14.00 10.51
C SER A 119 -2.92 -13.73 9.43
N PHE A 120 -2.65 -14.69 8.54
CA PHE A 120 -1.77 -14.47 7.39
C PHE A 120 -2.39 -13.50 6.38
N GLU A 121 -3.70 -13.53 6.21
CA GLU A 121 -4.43 -12.60 5.33
C GLU A 121 -4.30 -11.17 5.82
N GLU A 122 -4.48 -10.94 7.12
CA GLU A 122 -4.30 -9.62 7.74
C GLU A 122 -2.84 -9.16 7.62
N ALA A 123 -1.88 -10.04 7.84
CA ALA A 123 -0.47 -9.71 7.73
C ALA A 123 -0.05 -9.38 6.28
N ALA A 124 -0.53 -10.14 5.29
CA ALA A 124 -0.26 -9.88 3.87
C ALA A 124 -0.82 -8.53 3.39
N ALA A 125 -1.82 -8.00 4.05
CA ALA A 125 -2.43 -6.71 3.70
C ALA A 125 -1.57 -5.50 4.07
N VAL A 126 -0.58 -5.66 4.96
CA VAL A 126 0.12 -4.56 5.62
C VAL A 126 1.30 -3.99 4.82
N PRO A 127 2.22 -4.78 4.23
CA PRO A 127 3.55 -4.31 3.89
C PRO A 127 3.56 -3.03 3.04
N MET A 128 3.11 -3.09 1.81
CA MET A 128 3.16 -1.92 0.92
C MET A 128 2.21 -0.81 1.38
N ALA A 129 0.98 -1.13 1.76
CA ALA A 129 -0.03 -0.13 2.08
C ALA A 129 0.24 0.55 3.44
N GLY A 130 0.57 -0.22 4.48
CA GLY A 130 0.88 0.28 5.81
C GLY A 130 2.16 1.10 5.81
N VAL A 131 3.24 0.61 5.16
CA VAL A 131 4.51 1.33 5.07
C VAL A 131 4.36 2.61 4.22
N THR A 132 3.55 2.59 3.14
CA THR A 132 3.23 3.81 2.39
C THR A 132 2.57 4.85 3.28
N ALA A 133 1.56 4.47 4.06
CA ALA A 133 0.86 5.37 4.97
C ALA A 133 1.82 5.93 6.06
N LEU A 134 2.64 5.07 6.65
CA LEU A 134 3.62 5.46 7.67
C LEU A 134 4.64 6.47 7.12
N GLN A 135 5.30 6.16 6.01
CA GLN A 135 6.29 7.05 5.40
C GLN A 135 5.68 8.36 4.94
N ALA A 136 4.44 8.34 4.43
CA ALA A 136 3.73 9.54 4.01
C ALA A 136 3.44 10.47 5.19
N LEU A 137 2.98 9.94 6.31
CA LEU A 137 2.63 10.73 7.49
C LEU A 137 3.88 11.14 8.29
N ARG A 138 4.77 10.18 8.60
CA ARG A 138 5.94 10.40 9.44
C ARG A 138 7.03 11.17 8.71
N ASP A 139 7.51 10.65 7.55
CA ASP A 139 8.74 11.13 6.91
C ASP A 139 8.48 12.35 6.00
N LYS A 140 7.34 12.37 5.31
CA LYS A 140 6.99 13.48 4.41
C LYS A 140 6.05 14.49 5.04
N GLY A 141 5.10 14.03 5.83
CA GLY A 141 4.11 14.83 6.51
C GLY A 141 4.63 15.43 7.81
N ASN A 142 5.70 14.89 8.40
CA ASN A 142 6.23 15.30 9.70
C ASN A 142 5.12 15.45 10.75
N ILE A 143 4.24 14.43 10.81
CA ILE A 143 3.03 14.44 11.65
C ILE A 143 3.38 14.63 13.13
N GLN A 144 2.61 15.48 13.81
CA GLN A 144 2.78 15.80 15.24
C GLN A 144 1.44 15.67 15.98
N ALA A 145 1.51 15.33 17.27
CA ALA A 145 0.32 15.29 18.12
C ALA A 145 -0.43 16.63 18.13
N GLY A 146 -1.75 16.56 18.21
CA GLY A 146 -2.65 17.73 18.22
C GLY A 146 -2.90 18.37 16.85
N GLN A 147 -2.25 17.91 15.78
CA GLN A 147 -2.50 18.41 14.43
C GLN A 147 -3.87 17.96 13.89
N LYS A 148 -4.44 18.79 13.00
CA LYS A 148 -5.60 18.43 12.17
C LYS A 148 -5.12 17.84 10.85
N VAL A 149 -5.48 16.58 10.61
CA VAL A 149 -5.05 15.80 9.45
C VAL A 149 -6.25 15.46 8.56
N LEU A 150 -6.16 15.78 7.27
CA LEU A 150 -7.13 15.31 6.27
C LEU A 150 -6.52 14.18 5.45
N ILE A 151 -7.26 13.07 5.33
CA ILE A 151 -6.88 11.93 4.49
C ILE A 151 -7.89 11.79 3.35
N TYR A 152 -7.45 12.10 2.12
CA TYR A 152 -8.29 11.98 0.92
C TYR A 152 -8.13 10.60 0.29
N GLY A 153 -9.23 9.86 0.16
CA GLY A 153 -9.24 8.44 -0.21
C GLY A 153 -9.07 7.52 1.00
N ALA A 154 -9.61 7.94 2.16
CA ALA A 154 -9.41 7.34 3.47
C ALA A 154 -9.93 5.89 3.61
N SER A 155 -10.86 5.45 2.77
CA SER A 155 -11.43 4.09 2.81
C SER A 155 -10.70 3.06 1.96
N GLY A 156 -9.67 3.45 1.20
CA GLY A 156 -8.87 2.53 0.39
C GLY A 156 -7.76 1.83 1.18
N GLY A 157 -6.98 0.96 0.52
CA GLY A 157 -5.94 0.16 1.17
C GLY A 157 -4.93 0.99 1.98
N VAL A 158 -4.34 2.04 1.40
CA VAL A 158 -3.42 2.94 2.11
C VAL A 158 -4.18 3.85 3.09
N GLY A 159 -5.39 4.30 2.70
CA GLY A 159 -6.17 5.25 3.48
C GLY A 159 -6.59 4.71 4.83
N THR A 160 -7.02 3.45 4.91
CA THR A 160 -7.44 2.81 6.17
C THR A 160 -6.29 2.68 7.17
N PHE A 161 -5.07 2.41 6.70
CA PHE A 161 -3.88 2.46 7.54
C PHE A 161 -3.53 3.90 7.94
N ALA A 162 -3.63 4.85 7.00
CA ALA A 162 -3.28 6.24 7.26
C ALA A 162 -4.15 6.87 8.36
N VAL A 163 -5.47 6.60 8.37
CA VAL A 163 -6.37 7.05 9.44
C VAL A 163 -5.88 6.56 10.80
N GLN A 164 -5.64 5.27 10.95
CA GLN A 164 -5.27 4.65 12.20
C GLN A 164 -3.87 5.06 12.67
N ILE A 165 -2.91 5.13 11.74
CA ILE A 165 -1.56 5.62 12.03
C ILE A 165 -1.63 7.09 12.49
N ALA A 166 -2.35 7.97 11.80
CA ALA A 166 -2.52 9.36 12.23
C ALA A 166 -3.13 9.44 13.62
N LYS A 167 -4.17 8.65 13.92
CA LYS A 167 -4.75 8.55 15.28
C LYS A 167 -3.72 8.10 16.31
N SER A 168 -2.83 7.16 15.97
CA SER A 168 -1.79 6.69 16.89
C SER A 168 -0.76 7.77 17.25
N PHE A 169 -0.62 8.80 16.42
CA PHE A 169 0.17 10.00 16.68
C PHE A 169 -0.56 11.08 17.50
N GLY A 170 -1.81 10.83 17.91
CA GLY A 170 -2.58 11.78 18.73
C GLY A 170 -3.13 12.97 17.94
N THR A 171 -3.49 12.76 16.67
CA THR A 171 -4.04 13.82 15.80
C THR A 171 -5.56 13.76 15.71
N GLU A 172 -6.18 14.88 15.30
CA GLU A 172 -7.59 14.95 14.88
C GLU A 172 -7.67 14.62 13.39
N VAL A 173 -8.36 13.52 13.05
CA VAL A 173 -8.39 12.96 11.69
C VAL A 173 -9.72 13.17 11.01
N THR A 174 -9.70 13.84 9.86
CA THR A 174 -10.82 13.93 8.91
C THR A 174 -10.56 13.00 7.72
N GLY A 175 -11.40 11.99 7.55
CA GLY A 175 -11.35 11.07 6.40
C GLY A 175 -12.33 11.49 5.30
N VAL A 176 -11.87 11.47 4.04
CA VAL A 176 -12.73 11.73 2.87
C VAL A 176 -12.94 10.44 2.09
N CYS A 177 -14.19 10.04 1.91
CA CYS A 177 -14.58 8.84 1.17
C CYS A 177 -15.92 9.01 0.45
N SER A 178 -16.44 7.94 -0.17
CA SER A 178 -17.82 7.91 -0.71
C SER A 178 -18.83 7.53 0.37
N THR A 179 -20.12 7.84 0.14
CA THR A 179 -21.25 7.57 1.04
C THR A 179 -21.23 6.16 1.66
N ARG A 180 -20.99 5.13 0.84
CA ARG A 180 -20.99 3.72 1.25
C ARG A 180 -19.88 3.34 2.24
N ASN A 181 -18.87 4.21 2.40
CA ASN A 181 -17.66 3.94 3.16
C ASN A 181 -17.57 4.77 4.46
N LEU A 182 -18.61 5.54 4.81
CA LEU A 182 -18.61 6.40 6.00
C LEU A 182 -18.44 5.59 7.28
N ASP A 183 -19.19 4.48 7.40
CA ASP A 183 -19.18 3.65 8.60
C ASP A 183 -17.81 3.07 8.90
N ILE A 184 -17.06 2.68 7.85
CA ILE A 184 -15.73 2.14 8.03
C ILE A 184 -14.75 3.20 8.56
N LEU A 185 -14.89 4.48 8.15
CA LEU A 185 -14.05 5.55 8.68
C LEU A 185 -14.23 5.75 10.17
N HIS A 186 -15.47 5.71 10.64
CA HIS A 186 -15.76 5.78 12.07
C HIS A 186 -15.24 4.57 12.82
N ALA A 187 -15.42 3.37 12.24
CA ALA A 187 -14.94 2.11 12.83
C ALA A 187 -13.39 2.05 13.00
N ILE A 188 -12.65 2.71 12.12
CA ILE A 188 -11.18 2.79 12.20
C ILE A 188 -10.67 4.04 12.93
N GLY A 189 -11.57 4.82 13.55
CA GLY A 189 -11.22 5.90 14.46
C GLY A 189 -11.06 7.29 13.85
N ALA A 190 -11.59 7.57 12.66
CA ALA A 190 -11.66 8.92 12.14
C ALA A 190 -12.61 9.77 13.03
N ASP A 191 -12.16 10.97 13.42
CA ASP A 191 -12.98 11.89 14.23
C ASP A 191 -14.09 12.50 13.37
N HIS A 192 -13.79 12.76 12.09
CA HIS A 192 -14.73 13.30 11.12
C HIS A 192 -14.69 12.52 9.82
N ALA A 193 -15.86 12.33 9.20
CA ALA A 193 -15.99 11.71 7.89
C ALA A 193 -16.69 12.65 6.93
N ILE A 194 -16.13 12.83 5.73
CA ILE A 194 -16.66 13.66 4.65
C ILE A 194 -17.03 12.79 3.47
N ASP A 195 -18.30 12.85 3.07
CA ASP A 195 -18.78 12.24 1.84
C ASP A 195 -18.54 13.18 0.66
N TYR A 196 -17.54 12.88 -0.16
CA TYR A 196 -17.19 13.74 -1.32
C TYR A 196 -18.29 13.82 -2.38
N LYS A 197 -19.31 12.94 -2.33
CA LYS A 197 -20.48 13.01 -3.22
C LYS A 197 -21.53 14.03 -2.79
N LYS A 198 -21.53 14.37 -1.49
CA LYS A 198 -22.52 15.26 -0.87
C LYS A 198 -21.91 16.60 -0.45
N GLU A 199 -20.62 16.59 -0.11
CA GLU A 199 -19.95 17.75 0.46
C GLU A 199 -18.58 18.00 -0.18
N ASP A 200 -18.32 19.25 -0.49
CA ASP A 200 -16.99 19.72 -0.89
C ASP A 200 -16.20 20.16 0.35
N PHE A 201 -15.21 19.37 0.74
CA PHE A 201 -14.35 19.66 1.90
C PHE A 201 -13.65 21.02 1.81
N THR A 202 -13.49 21.58 0.61
CA THR A 202 -12.80 22.88 0.39
C THR A 202 -13.66 24.06 0.77
N LYS A 203 -14.96 23.88 0.88
CA LYS A 203 -15.93 24.90 1.32
C LYS A 203 -16.02 25.01 2.83
N ARG A 204 -15.44 24.06 3.57
CA ARG A 204 -15.33 24.14 5.03
C ARG A 204 -14.41 25.30 5.43
N THR A 205 -14.75 25.99 6.49
CA THR A 205 -13.89 27.00 7.11
C THR A 205 -12.65 26.38 7.76
N GLU A 206 -12.75 25.11 8.11
CA GLU A 206 -11.67 24.34 8.72
C GLU A 206 -10.47 24.18 7.80
N LYS A 207 -9.28 24.32 8.37
CA LYS A 207 -7.99 24.17 7.69
C LYS A 207 -7.17 23.08 8.38
N TYR A 208 -6.34 22.41 7.59
CA TYR A 208 -5.58 21.25 8.02
C TYR A 208 -4.08 21.57 8.10
N ASP A 209 -3.42 21.00 9.09
CA ASP A 209 -1.97 21.07 9.24
C ASP A 209 -1.28 20.12 8.25
N LEU A 210 -1.90 18.96 8.02
CA LEU A 210 -1.42 17.94 7.11
C LEU A 210 -2.57 17.42 6.24
N ILE A 211 -2.33 17.34 4.93
CA ILE A 211 -3.25 16.68 3.99
C ILE A 211 -2.49 15.54 3.30
N LEU A 212 -3.00 14.32 3.45
CA LEU A 212 -2.51 13.14 2.74
C LEU A 212 -3.53 12.73 1.66
N ALA A 213 -3.13 12.74 0.39
CA ALA A 213 -3.92 12.24 -0.72
C ALA A 213 -3.39 10.88 -1.18
N VAL A 214 -4.23 9.85 -1.09
CA VAL A 214 -3.86 8.46 -1.42
C VAL A 214 -4.68 7.87 -2.55
N ASN A 215 -5.77 8.50 -2.95
CA ASN A 215 -6.60 8.10 -4.09
C ASN A 215 -7.47 9.28 -4.58
N GLY A 216 -8.05 9.12 -5.79
CA GLY A 216 -8.89 10.13 -6.41
C GLY A 216 -8.11 11.25 -7.11
N TYR A 217 -8.82 12.27 -7.56
CA TYR A 217 -8.25 13.43 -8.22
C TYR A 217 -8.90 14.72 -7.69
N GLN A 218 -8.08 15.67 -7.31
CA GLN A 218 -8.45 17.06 -7.05
C GLN A 218 -7.32 17.97 -7.55
N PRO A 219 -7.63 19.15 -8.13
CA PRO A 219 -6.59 20.11 -8.46
C PRO A 219 -5.73 20.47 -7.24
N ILE A 220 -4.44 20.62 -7.44
CA ILE A 220 -3.49 20.93 -6.35
C ILE A 220 -3.83 22.25 -5.61
N SER A 221 -4.44 23.21 -6.32
CA SER A 221 -4.94 24.46 -5.76
C SER A 221 -6.04 24.27 -4.71
N VAL A 222 -6.83 23.19 -4.84
CA VAL A 222 -7.87 22.80 -3.88
C VAL A 222 -7.25 22.42 -2.55
N TYR A 223 -6.26 21.54 -2.59
CA TYR A 223 -5.50 21.17 -1.38
C TYR A 223 -4.75 22.36 -0.77
N LYS A 224 -4.13 23.22 -1.62
CA LYS A 224 -3.46 24.43 -1.17
C LYS A 224 -4.40 25.34 -0.36
N ARG A 225 -5.66 25.51 -0.80
CA ARG A 225 -6.66 26.33 -0.08
C ARG A 225 -7.09 25.70 1.26
N ALA A 226 -7.15 24.38 1.35
CA ALA A 226 -7.54 23.67 2.57
C ALA A 226 -6.43 23.58 3.63
N LEU A 227 -5.17 23.82 3.26
CA LEU A 227 -4.04 23.86 4.20
C LEU A 227 -4.01 25.15 5.02
N ARG A 228 -3.60 25.05 6.29
CA ARG A 228 -3.15 26.16 7.12
C ARG A 228 -1.86 26.81 6.58
N SER A 229 -1.50 27.96 7.12
CA SER A 229 -0.13 28.48 6.99
C SER A 229 0.85 27.45 7.54
N ASN A 230 1.95 27.21 6.82
CA ASN A 230 2.96 26.19 7.12
C ASN A 230 2.45 24.72 7.04
N GLY A 231 1.23 24.52 6.53
CA GLY A 231 0.68 23.17 6.34
C GLY A 231 1.39 22.38 5.24
N ILE A 232 1.32 21.06 5.35
CA ILE A 232 2.01 20.13 4.47
C ILE A 232 0.97 19.31 3.67
N TYR A 233 1.16 19.20 2.37
CA TYR A 233 0.46 18.27 1.50
C TYR A 233 1.40 17.16 1.04
N VAL A 234 0.95 15.93 1.14
CA VAL A 234 1.66 14.74 0.66
C VAL A 234 0.77 13.95 -0.29
N LEU A 235 1.27 13.70 -1.49
CA LEU A 235 0.66 12.76 -2.43
C LEU A 235 1.37 11.41 -2.34
N ALA A 236 0.64 10.36 -1.98
CA ALA A 236 1.16 9.00 -1.92
C ALA A 236 0.42 8.02 -2.86
N GLY A 237 -0.57 8.51 -3.61
CA GLY A 237 -1.34 7.72 -4.57
C GLY A 237 -2.29 8.60 -5.36
N GLY A 238 -3.06 8.01 -6.28
CA GLY A 238 -4.02 8.75 -7.10
C GLY A 238 -3.74 8.65 -8.60
N SER A 239 -4.38 9.50 -9.41
CA SER A 239 -4.24 9.48 -10.86
C SER A 239 -2.85 9.95 -11.31
N GLY A 240 -2.41 9.50 -12.50
CA GLY A 240 -1.17 10.00 -13.11
C GLY A 240 -1.17 11.53 -13.29
N ALA A 241 -2.32 12.13 -13.59
CA ALA A 241 -2.48 13.58 -13.69
C ALA A 241 -2.19 14.28 -12.36
N GLN A 242 -2.62 13.68 -11.24
CA GLN A 242 -2.34 14.23 -9.91
C GLN A 242 -0.86 14.13 -9.55
N PHE A 243 -0.21 13.02 -9.90
CA PHE A 243 1.24 12.86 -9.74
C PHE A 243 2.02 13.91 -10.55
N THR A 244 1.66 14.11 -11.82
CA THR A 244 2.29 15.13 -12.66
C THR A 244 2.12 16.53 -12.06
N GLN A 245 0.92 16.90 -11.62
CA GLN A 245 0.69 18.18 -10.95
C GLN A 245 1.54 18.34 -9.69
N ALA A 246 1.60 17.32 -8.83
CA ALA A 246 2.38 17.37 -7.60
C ALA A 246 3.88 17.49 -7.87
N MET A 247 4.39 16.79 -8.89
CA MET A 247 5.81 16.84 -9.28
C MET A 247 6.21 18.19 -9.89
N VAL A 248 5.36 18.78 -10.73
CA VAL A 248 5.69 20.04 -11.44
C VAL A 248 5.37 21.26 -10.57
N MET A 249 4.16 21.34 -10.02
CA MET A 249 3.69 22.52 -9.27
C MET A 249 4.07 22.49 -7.79
N GLY A 250 4.26 21.29 -7.21
CA GLY A 250 4.57 21.15 -5.79
C GLY A 250 5.83 21.89 -5.35
N PRO A 251 6.99 21.68 -6.01
CA PRO A 251 8.22 22.40 -5.70
C PRO A 251 8.07 23.92 -5.81
N TRP A 252 7.41 24.40 -6.88
CA TRP A 252 7.21 25.83 -7.09
C TRP A 252 6.33 26.47 -5.99
N ILE A 253 5.23 25.83 -5.63
CA ILE A 253 4.36 26.28 -4.53
C ILE A 253 5.14 26.29 -3.19
N SER A 254 5.98 25.29 -2.98
CA SER A 254 6.78 25.15 -1.76
C SER A 254 7.90 26.19 -1.65
N LEU A 255 8.44 26.67 -2.79
CA LEU A 255 9.48 27.70 -2.83
C LEU A 255 8.90 29.12 -2.74
N THR A 256 7.71 29.35 -3.30
CA THR A 256 7.11 30.68 -3.39
C THR A 256 6.13 31.01 -2.27
N GLY A 257 5.87 30.07 -1.37
CA GLY A 257 4.88 30.22 -0.31
C GLY A 257 5.30 29.58 1.01
N ASN A 258 4.40 29.67 1.97
CA ASN A 258 4.58 29.07 3.31
C ASN A 258 3.97 27.70 3.46
N LYS A 259 3.54 27.04 2.37
CA LYS A 259 2.95 25.67 2.37
C LYS A 259 3.88 24.73 1.65
N LYS A 260 4.06 23.52 2.19
CA LYS A 260 4.89 22.48 1.54
C LYS A 260 3.99 21.52 0.78
N MET A 261 4.33 21.23 -0.47
CA MET A 261 3.59 20.29 -1.31
C MET A 261 4.56 19.29 -1.95
N SER A 262 4.39 18.03 -1.64
CA SER A 262 5.29 16.96 -2.08
C SER A 262 4.52 15.73 -2.59
N SER A 263 5.21 14.91 -3.35
CA SER A 263 4.80 13.55 -3.67
C SER A 263 5.83 12.56 -3.16
N MET A 264 5.40 11.34 -2.95
CA MET A 264 6.31 10.26 -2.57
C MET A 264 6.01 8.98 -3.32
N LEU A 265 7.04 8.16 -3.46
CA LEU A 265 6.94 6.74 -3.75
C LEU A 265 7.44 5.99 -2.51
N GLN A 266 6.70 4.97 -2.13
CA GLN A 266 7.08 4.11 -1.02
C GLN A 266 8.45 3.46 -1.29
N ARG A 267 9.25 3.34 -0.26
CA ARG A 267 10.53 2.62 -0.28
C ARG A 267 10.44 1.41 0.63
N GLN A 268 10.77 0.25 0.09
CA GLN A 268 10.90 -0.95 0.88
C GLN A 268 11.89 -0.72 2.04
N ASN A 269 11.43 -0.98 3.27
CA ASN A 269 12.23 -0.76 4.46
C ASN A 269 11.79 -1.72 5.58
N GLN A 270 12.70 -2.61 5.98
CA GLN A 270 12.44 -3.59 7.03
C GLN A 270 12.12 -2.94 8.39
N LYS A 271 12.78 -1.83 8.74
CA LYS A 271 12.52 -1.11 10.00
C LYS A 271 11.09 -0.57 10.05
N ASP A 272 10.58 -0.05 8.92
CA ASP A 272 9.21 0.44 8.83
C ASP A 272 8.20 -0.72 8.93
N LEU A 273 8.54 -1.87 8.36
CA LEU A 273 7.72 -3.07 8.47
C LEU A 273 7.67 -3.59 9.92
N ILE A 274 8.80 -3.56 10.65
CA ILE A 274 8.87 -3.88 12.08
C ILE A 274 8.04 -2.88 12.89
N TYR A 275 8.12 -1.59 12.60
CA TYR A 275 7.29 -0.57 13.26
C TYR A 275 5.79 -0.81 13.03
N MET A 276 5.39 -1.20 11.80
CA MET A 276 4.02 -1.60 11.53
C MET A 276 3.60 -2.84 12.33
N LYS A 277 4.50 -3.83 12.49
CA LYS A 277 4.28 -4.98 13.37
C LYS A 277 3.96 -4.55 14.80
N GLU A 278 4.74 -3.64 15.37
CA GLU A 278 4.54 -3.12 16.72
C GLU A 278 3.17 -2.43 16.88
N LEU A 279 2.74 -1.64 15.89
CA LEU A 279 1.41 -1.01 15.90
C LEU A 279 0.27 -2.02 15.85
N LEU A 280 0.43 -3.11 15.10
CA LEU A 280 -0.53 -4.20 15.01
C LEU A 280 -0.61 -5.00 16.31
N GLU A 281 0.53 -5.33 16.92
CA GLU A 281 0.61 -6.04 18.20
C GLU A 281 0.01 -5.22 19.34
N ALA A 282 0.21 -3.91 19.33
CA ALA A 282 -0.38 -2.97 20.28
C ALA A 282 -1.89 -2.70 20.04
N GLY A 283 -2.49 -3.26 18.98
CA GLY A 283 -3.89 -3.02 18.60
C GLY A 283 -4.19 -1.59 18.15
N LYS A 284 -3.15 -0.77 17.91
CA LYS A 284 -3.29 0.61 17.42
C LYS A 284 -3.68 0.69 15.96
N VAL A 285 -3.38 -0.36 15.20
CA VAL A 285 -3.73 -0.51 13.79
C VAL A 285 -4.35 -1.88 13.58
N LYS A 286 -5.44 -1.94 12.82
CA LYS A 286 -6.12 -3.16 12.39
C LYS A 286 -6.21 -3.17 10.88
N THR A 287 -6.09 -4.34 10.29
CA THR A 287 -6.22 -4.50 8.84
C THR A 287 -7.68 -4.51 8.43
N VAL A 288 -8.00 -3.75 7.40
CA VAL A 288 -9.32 -3.76 6.77
C VAL A 288 -9.22 -4.54 5.47
N ILE A 289 -9.88 -5.71 5.42
CA ILE A 289 -9.94 -6.56 4.23
C ILE A 289 -11.31 -6.38 3.57
N ASP A 290 -11.32 -6.03 2.30
CA ASP A 290 -12.51 -5.87 1.49
C ASP A 290 -13.00 -7.22 0.96
N ARG A 291 -12.11 -7.94 0.28
CA ARG A 291 -12.42 -9.22 -0.36
C ARG A 291 -11.20 -10.11 -0.48
N SER A 292 -11.45 -11.42 -0.43
CA SER A 292 -10.43 -12.44 -0.69
C SER A 292 -10.78 -13.24 -1.95
N PHE A 293 -9.74 -13.62 -2.71
CA PHE A 293 -9.83 -14.48 -3.89
C PHE A 293 -8.85 -15.65 -3.74
N LYS A 294 -9.10 -16.78 -4.36
CA LYS A 294 -8.13 -17.86 -4.48
C LYS A 294 -7.05 -17.50 -5.51
N LEU A 295 -5.88 -18.15 -5.43
CA LEU A 295 -4.82 -17.99 -6.43
C LEU A 295 -5.31 -18.30 -7.85
N SER A 296 -6.19 -19.29 -8.02
CA SER A 296 -6.82 -19.63 -9.28
C SER A 296 -7.77 -18.55 -9.84
N GLU A 297 -8.15 -17.57 -9.01
CA GLU A 297 -9.06 -16.47 -9.36
C GLU A 297 -8.34 -15.11 -9.45
N VAL A 298 -7.03 -15.14 -9.60
CA VAL A 298 -6.20 -13.91 -9.61
C VAL A 298 -6.62 -12.94 -10.71
N ASP A 299 -7.06 -13.42 -11.87
CA ASP A 299 -7.61 -12.58 -12.94
C ASP A 299 -8.86 -11.80 -12.51
N LYS A 300 -9.78 -12.47 -11.77
CA LYS A 300 -10.96 -11.81 -11.19
C LYS A 300 -10.57 -10.76 -10.14
N ALA A 301 -9.55 -11.08 -9.32
CA ALA A 301 -9.02 -10.12 -8.33
C ALA A 301 -8.48 -8.86 -9.01
N PHE A 302 -7.73 -9.00 -10.11
CA PHE A 302 -7.24 -7.86 -10.89
C PHE A 302 -8.37 -7.03 -11.48
N ARG A 303 -9.41 -7.66 -12.05
CA ARG A 303 -10.58 -6.95 -12.59
C ARG A 303 -11.30 -6.17 -11.50
N TYR A 304 -11.60 -6.83 -10.38
CA TYR A 304 -12.23 -6.21 -9.23
C TYR A 304 -11.43 -5.00 -8.69
N PHE A 305 -10.11 -5.18 -8.57
CA PHE A 305 -9.22 -4.10 -8.09
C PHE A 305 -9.16 -2.93 -9.08
N GLU A 306 -9.24 -3.20 -10.37
CA GLU A 306 -9.24 -2.20 -11.45
C GLU A 306 -10.48 -1.30 -11.45
N GLU A 307 -11.62 -1.77 -10.94
CA GLU A 307 -12.82 -0.95 -10.75
C GLU A 307 -12.60 0.25 -9.83
N GLY A 308 -11.54 0.19 -8.98
CA GLY A 308 -11.11 1.31 -8.15
C GLY A 308 -12.03 1.60 -6.95
N HIS A 309 -12.85 0.63 -6.56
CA HIS A 309 -13.89 0.80 -5.54
C HIS A 309 -13.65 -0.02 -4.26
N THR A 310 -12.45 -0.51 -4.05
CA THR A 310 -12.10 -1.34 -2.89
C THR A 310 -12.19 -0.60 -1.56
N GLN A 311 -12.69 -1.29 -0.53
CA GLN A 311 -12.72 -0.85 0.87
C GLN A 311 -11.59 -1.54 1.65
N GLY A 312 -10.44 -0.89 1.80
CA GLY A 312 -9.27 -1.56 2.37
C GLY A 312 -8.52 -2.42 1.34
N LYS A 313 -8.12 -3.64 1.74
CA LYS A 313 -7.21 -4.49 0.98
C LYS A 313 -7.92 -5.68 0.32
N VAL A 314 -7.46 -6.05 -0.86
CA VAL A 314 -7.87 -7.28 -1.56
C VAL A 314 -6.79 -8.33 -1.37
N ILE A 315 -7.19 -9.51 -0.92
CA ILE A 315 -6.29 -10.61 -0.54
C ILE A 315 -6.37 -11.74 -1.58
N ILE A 316 -5.23 -12.36 -1.83
CA ILE A 316 -5.11 -13.62 -2.57
C ILE A 316 -4.74 -14.71 -1.58
N LYS A 317 -5.64 -15.65 -1.35
CA LYS A 317 -5.41 -16.86 -0.54
C LYS A 317 -4.65 -17.87 -1.37
N ILE A 318 -3.49 -18.27 -0.87
CA ILE A 318 -2.60 -19.21 -1.57
C ILE A 318 -2.80 -20.63 -1.03
N SER A 319 -2.99 -20.80 0.29
CA SER A 319 -3.17 -22.10 0.94
C SER A 319 -4.38 -22.89 0.47
N ASP A 320 -5.40 -22.21 -0.09
CA ASP A 320 -6.66 -22.79 -0.58
C ASP A 320 -6.66 -22.92 -2.11
N ALA A 321 -5.49 -23.06 -2.73
CA ALA A 321 -5.36 -23.03 -4.19
C ALA A 321 -5.97 -24.25 -4.90
N TYR A 322 -6.25 -25.36 -4.18
CA TYR A 322 -6.83 -26.60 -4.69
C TYR A 322 -8.12 -26.96 -3.96
#